data_83210fed9accf872ce03a6c0a2b89cb3
#
_entry.id   83210fed9accf872ce03a6c0a2b89cb3
#
_cell.length_a   1.000
_cell.length_b   1.000
_cell.length_c   1.000
_cell.angle_alpha   90.00
_cell.angle_beta   90.00
_cell.angle_gamma   90.00
#
_symmetry.space_group_name_H-M   'P 1'
#
loop_
_entity.id
_entity.type
_entity.pdbx_description
1 polymer ?
#
loop_
_entity_poly.entity_id
_entity_poly.type
_entity_poly.pdbx_seq_one_letter_code
_entity_poly.pdbx_strand_id
1 'polypeptide(L)'
;MTATATAHPAAGTGATAAGLEPPLDGAAILRNIERVLPTVAEQAAECERIGHLTDELRDLLTATGAFRAGFAKTRGGPELSLVEQTRMVELVARSDAGVAWNVAVLAATGFYAGRLPADGYAQLYPHFDLPTAGSFHPRGRAERVEGGYRITGTWSFGSGIHSATYVLGGSAVFENGAPVLKADGSQLIIGAWFRTEEVEILDDWHVVGLRASGSSGYRVTDHFVPDRWTFDRYFEPDPHAEPLNKLVDLPFYSMAGIAVGLAQHAVDIATESLRRRSEVGERQCAILGEAESLVRAARATVYAGVRRIDQAVFTDGELPTDEDMARGDAPVATEIARRVVDLCAELSGSRLVYDNFPMEKVVRDLVGLTAHASTWRARYVDVGRTCLAGSA
;
A
#
# COMPACT_ATOMS: atom_id res chain seq x y z
N MET A 1 17.86 10.08 50.56
CA MET A 1 16.61 10.15 49.83
C MET A 1 16.74 9.17 48.65
N THR A 2 16.20 7.98 48.87
CA THR A 2 16.25 6.85 47.94
C THR A 2 15.13 7.00 46.92
N ALA A 3 15.51 7.16 45.64
CA ALA A 3 14.56 7.17 44.54
C ALA A 3 14.07 5.74 44.28
N THR A 4 12.79 5.49 44.48
CA THR A 4 12.09 4.27 44.11
C THR A 4 11.91 4.26 42.58
N ALA A 5 12.57 3.33 41.90
CA ALA A 5 12.35 3.00 40.51
C ALA A 5 10.94 2.43 40.34
N THR A 6 10.09 3.11 39.61
CA THR A 6 8.80 2.60 39.14
C THR A 6 9.05 1.55 38.05
N ALA A 7 8.66 0.31 38.38
CA ALA A 7 8.70 -0.79 37.41
C ALA A 7 7.78 -0.49 36.21
N HIS A 8 8.34 -0.60 35.00
CA HIS A 8 7.57 -0.68 33.76
C HIS A 8 6.68 -1.93 33.81
N PRO A 9 5.43 -1.87 33.31
CA PRO A 9 4.62 -3.05 33.13
C PRO A 9 5.30 -4.00 32.13
N ALA A 10 5.25 -5.30 32.48
CA ALA A 10 5.85 -6.38 31.71
C ALA A 10 5.46 -6.32 30.21
N ALA A 11 6.45 -6.54 29.36
CA ALA A 11 6.29 -6.73 27.93
C ALA A 11 5.14 -7.72 27.65
N GLY A 12 4.14 -7.27 26.89
CA GLY A 12 3.10 -8.12 26.36
C GLY A 12 3.76 -9.21 25.49
N THR A 13 3.26 -10.43 25.61
CA THR A 13 3.67 -11.53 24.75
C THR A 13 3.27 -11.18 23.30
N GLY A 14 4.23 -10.74 22.49
CA GLY A 14 4.02 -10.48 21.08
C GLY A 14 3.38 -11.69 20.40
N ALA A 15 2.45 -11.46 19.46
CA ALA A 15 1.83 -12.53 18.69
C ALA A 15 2.91 -13.31 17.94
N THR A 16 2.90 -14.61 18.08
CA THR A 16 3.79 -15.51 17.31
C THR A 16 3.00 -16.12 16.16
N ALA A 17 3.66 -16.51 15.08
CA ALA A 17 3.03 -17.21 13.96
C ALA A 17 2.28 -18.49 14.37
N ALA A 18 2.62 -19.09 15.50
CA ALA A 18 1.99 -20.31 16.03
C ALA A 18 0.50 -20.18 16.39
N GLY A 19 -0.04 -18.94 16.51
CA GLY A 19 -1.45 -18.70 16.81
C GLY A 19 -2.31 -18.29 15.63
N LEU A 20 -1.75 -18.19 14.41
CA LEU A 20 -2.47 -17.74 13.23
C LEU A 20 -3.24 -18.88 12.55
N GLU A 21 -4.35 -18.51 11.90
CA GLU A 21 -5.14 -19.44 11.08
C GLU A 21 -4.49 -19.63 9.71
N PRO A 22 -4.66 -20.79 9.05
CA PRO A 22 -4.27 -20.94 7.64
C PRO A 22 -4.93 -19.84 6.79
N PRO A 23 -4.15 -19.01 6.04
CA PRO A 23 -4.68 -17.86 5.32
C PRO A 23 -5.28 -18.25 3.96
N LEU A 24 -6.39 -19.02 4.00
CA LEU A 24 -7.04 -19.60 2.83
C LEU A 24 -8.03 -18.64 2.15
N ASP A 25 -8.54 -17.67 2.89
CA ASP A 25 -9.53 -16.70 2.43
C ASP A 25 -9.36 -15.34 3.13
N GLY A 26 -10.11 -14.33 2.64
CA GLY A 26 -10.06 -12.98 3.18
C GLY A 26 -10.46 -12.89 4.65
N ALA A 27 -11.43 -13.68 5.09
CA ALA A 27 -11.88 -13.68 6.49
C ALA A 27 -10.78 -14.18 7.44
N ALA A 28 -10.07 -15.26 7.09
CA ALA A 28 -8.95 -15.78 7.87
C ALA A 28 -7.79 -14.78 7.91
N ILE A 29 -7.45 -14.17 6.75
CA ILE A 29 -6.40 -13.15 6.68
C ILE A 29 -6.74 -11.93 7.54
N LEU A 30 -7.98 -11.42 7.51
CA LEU A 30 -8.40 -10.29 8.33
C LEU A 30 -8.33 -10.61 9.83
N ARG A 31 -8.77 -11.82 10.25
CA ARG A 31 -8.62 -12.24 11.66
C ARG A 31 -7.16 -12.36 12.07
N ASN A 32 -6.30 -12.85 11.19
CA ASN A 32 -4.86 -12.93 11.46
C ASN A 32 -4.26 -11.52 11.61
N ILE A 33 -4.63 -10.58 10.73
CA ILE A 33 -4.20 -9.18 10.84
C ILE A 33 -4.65 -8.60 12.19
N GLU A 34 -5.91 -8.76 12.59
CA GLU A 34 -6.39 -8.26 13.87
C GLU A 34 -5.59 -8.80 15.06
N ARG A 35 -5.15 -10.07 15.02
CA ARG A 35 -4.32 -10.69 16.05
C ARG A 35 -2.92 -10.10 16.16
N VAL A 36 -2.34 -9.63 15.08
CA VAL A 36 -0.96 -9.11 15.05
C VAL A 36 -0.87 -7.60 15.23
N LEU A 37 -1.98 -6.85 15.25
CA LEU A 37 -1.97 -5.40 15.46
C LEU A 37 -1.21 -4.93 16.71
N PRO A 38 -1.28 -5.61 17.87
CA PRO A 38 -0.46 -5.24 19.02
C PRO A 38 1.04 -5.29 18.72
N THR A 39 1.51 -6.33 18.03
CA THR A 39 2.92 -6.45 17.61
C THR A 39 3.31 -5.40 16.59
N VAL A 40 2.41 -5.04 15.65
CA VAL A 40 2.64 -3.91 14.74
C VAL A 40 2.88 -2.63 15.52
N ALA A 41 2.04 -2.34 16.52
CA ALA A 41 2.18 -1.13 17.34
C ALA A 41 3.47 -1.14 18.18
N GLU A 42 3.85 -2.29 18.74
CA GLU A 42 5.09 -2.46 19.51
C GLU A 42 6.34 -2.24 18.67
N GLN A 43 6.35 -2.70 17.41
CA GLN A 43 7.51 -2.62 16.52
C GLN A 43 7.56 -1.34 15.66
N ALA A 44 6.50 -0.53 15.67
CA ALA A 44 6.38 0.66 14.82
C ALA A 44 7.57 1.62 14.96
N ALA A 45 8.01 1.89 16.19
CA ALA A 45 9.14 2.79 16.46
C ALA A 45 10.47 2.25 15.91
N GLU A 46 10.69 0.94 16.00
CA GLU A 46 11.89 0.31 15.46
C GLU A 46 11.86 0.29 13.93
N CYS A 47 10.72 -0.05 13.31
CA CYS A 47 10.54 0.03 11.86
C CYS A 47 10.78 1.46 11.33
N GLU A 48 10.30 2.47 12.04
CA GLU A 48 10.57 3.87 11.69
C GLU A 48 12.06 4.21 11.81
N ARG A 49 12.73 3.74 12.87
CA ARG A 49 14.15 4.00 13.11
C ARG A 49 15.04 3.40 12.03
N ILE A 50 14.77 2.15 11.62
CA ILE A 50 15.56 1.46 10.59
C ILE A 50 15.11 1.80 9.15
N GLY A 51 13.94 2.42 8.99
CA GLY A 51 13.40 2.85 7.70
C GLY A 51 12.71 1.76 6.89
N HIS A 52 12.44 0.58 7.45
CA HIS A 52 11.72 -0.54 6.82
C HIS A 52 11.15 -1.48 7.89
N LEU A 53 10.44 -2.52 7.50
CA LEU A 53 9.97 -3.55 8.45
C LEU A 53 11.16 -4.27 9.08
N THR A 54 11.03 -4.61 10.37
CA THR A 54 11.94 -5.59 10.99
C THR A 54 11.72 -6.96 10.35
N ASP A 55 12.73 -7.83 10.39
CA ASP A 55 12.60 -9.21 9.86
C ASP A 55 11.47 -9.97 10.58
N GLU A 56 11.34 -9.79 11.90
CA GLU A 56 10.28 -10.41 12.68
C GLU A 56 8.88 -9.95 12.22
N LEU A 57 8.69 -8.64 12.01
CA LEU A 57 7.39 -8.11 11.58
C LEU A 57 7.07 -8.49 10.13
N ARG A 58 8.07 -8.50 9.25
CA ARG A 58 7.93 -9.01 7.87
C ARG A 58 7.44 -10.46 7.87
N ASP A 59 8.09 -11.33 8.65
CA ASP A 59 7.77 -12.76 8.72
C ASP A 59 6.37 -12.97 9.33
N LEU A 60 6.02 -12.20 10.36
CA LEU A 60 4.70 -12.24 10.97
C LEU A 60 3.61 -11.79 9.99
N LEU A 61 3.79 -10.68 9.26
CA LEU A 61 2.86 -10.21 8.23
C LEU A 61 2.74 -11.22 7.07
N THR A 62 3.84 -11.85 6.67
CA THR A 62 3.82 -12.94 5.69
C THR A 62 2.96 -14.10 6.20
N ALA A 63 3.14 -14.52 7.44
CA ALA A 63 2.37 -15.61 8.05
C ALA A 63 0.87 -15.30 8.18
N THR A 64 0.48 -14.01 8.30
CA THR A 64 -0.96 -13.65 8.25
C THR A 64 -1.61 -13.92 6.90
N GLY A 65 -0.84 -14.05 5.82
CA GLY A 65 -1.30 -14.14 4.44
C GLY A 65 -1.55 -12.78 3.77
N ALA A 66 -1.19 -11.66 4.41
CA ALA A 66 -1.44 -10.32 3.87
C ALA A 66 -0.88 -10.15 2.45
N PHE A 67 0.31 -10.69 2.17
CA PHE A 67 0.96 -10.57 0.86
C PHE A 67 0.40 -11.53 -0.21
N ARG A 68 -0.52 -12.43 0.18
CA ARG A 68 -1.24 -13.31 -0.75
C ARG A 68 -2.51 -12.69 -1.31
N ALA A 69 -2.96 -11.55 -0.79
CA ALA A 69 -4.28 -10.96 -1.02
C ALA A 69 -4.67 -10.84 -2.50
N GLY A 70 -3.72 -10.46 -3.36
CA GLY A 70 -3.95 -10.27 -4.80
C GLY A 70 -3.86 -11.53 -5.67
N PHE A 71 -3.53 -12.71 -5.12
CA PHE A 71 -3.42 -13.94 -5.91
C PHE A 71 -4.81 -14.53 -6.21
N ALA A 72 -5.07 -14.80 -7.48
CA ALA A 72 -6.36 -15.27 -7.97
C ALA A 72 -6.76 -16.67 -7.44
N LYS A 73 -8.04 -16.88 -7.22
CA LYS A 73 -8.60 -18.19 -6.80
C LYS A 73 -8.35 -19.29 -7.81
N THR A 74 -8.38 -18.98 -9.10
CA THR A 74 -8.09 -19.94 -10.19
C THR A 74 -6.69 -20.51 -10.09
N ARG A 75 -5.77 -19.79 -9.41
CA ARG A 75 -4.39 -20.21 -9.15
C ARG A 75 -4.16 -20.72 -7.72
N GLY A 76 -5.24 -20.86 -6.94
CA GLY A 76 -5.21 -21.34 -5.54
C GLY A 76 -4.95 -20.23 -4.52
N GLY A 77 -4.97 -18.97 -4.91
CA GLY A 77 -4.85 -17.82 -4.03
C GLY A 77 -6.15 -17.44 -3.31
N PRO A 78 -6.11 -16.57 -2.30
CA PRO A 78 -7.29 -16.14 -1.55
C PRO A 78 -8.17 -15.13 -2.31
N GLU A 79 -7.62 -14.38 -3.26
CA GLU A 79 -8.29 -13.37 -4.10
C GLU A 79 -9.23 -12.45 -3.29
N LEU A 80 -8.63 -11.68 -2.39
CA LEU A 80 -9.39 -10.72 -1.60
C LEU A 80 -10.02 -9.64 -2.50
N SER A 81 -11.30 -9.33 -2.22
CA SER A 81 -11.96 -8.16 -2.79
C SER A 81 -11.23 -6.86 -2.41
N LEU A 82 -11.48 -5.78 -3.16
CA LEU A 82 -10.92 -4.47 -2.80
C LEU A 82 -11.44 -3.97 -1.44
N VAL A 83 -12.68 -4.35 -1.07
CA VAL A 83 -13.24 -4.07 0.25
C VAL A 83 -12.39 -4.73 1.34
N GLU A 84 -12.06 -6.03 1.19
CA GLU A 84 -11.24 -6.77 2.16
C GLU A 84 -9.80 -6.25 2.20
N GLN A 85 -9.19 -5.96 1.05
CA GLN A 85 -7.86 -5.36 0.97
C GLN A 85 -7.82 -3.97 1.62
N THR A 86 -8.84 -3.11 1.38
CA THR A 86 -8.97 -1.81 2.01
C THR A 86 -9.12 -1.96 3.52
N ARG A 87 -9.90 -2.93 4.00
CA ARG A 87 -10.07 -3.21 5.43
C ARG A 87 -8.77 -3.67 6.07
N MET A 88 -8.04 -4.56 5.43
CA MET A 88 -6.74 -5.04 5.88
C MET A 88 -5.75 -3.86 6.06
N VAL A 89 -5.66 -3.00 5.06
CA VAL A 89 -4.78 -1.83 5.09
C VAL A 89 -5.20 -0.82 6.15
N GLU A 90 -6.51 -0.52 6.27
CA GLU A 90 -7.07 0.37 7.29
C GLU A 90 -6.74 -0.10 8.72
N LEU A 91 -6.92 -1.41 8.98
CA LEU A 91 -6.62 -2.00 10.30
C LEU A 91 -5.15 -1.78 10.68
N VAL A 92 -4.22 -2.08 9.78
CA VAL A 92 -2.79 -1.90 10.03
C VAL A 92 -2.44 -0.41 10.17
N ALA A 93 -3.01 0.46 9.34
CA ALA A 93 -2.75 1.90 9.38
C ALA A 93 -3.24 2.56 10.69
N ARG A 94 -4.21 1.98 11.36
CA ARG A 94 -4.63 2.40 12.71
C ARG A 94 -3.57 2.12 13.78
N SER A 95 -2.62 1.23 13.50
CA SER A 95 -1.46 0.96 14.36
C SER A 95 -0.22 1.71 13.87
N ASP A 96 0.06 1.66 12.56
CA ASP A 96 1.19 2.36 11.92
C ASP A 96 0.97 2.52 10.41
N ALA A 97 1.05 3.76 9.91
CA ALA A 97 0.81 4.05 8.49
C ALA A 97 1.97 3.59 7.59
N GLY A 98 3.21 3.62 8.06
CA GLY A 98 4.38 3.15 7.30
C GLY A 98 4.38 1.63 7.12
N VAL A 99 3.98 0.88 8.16
CA VAL A 99 3.76 -0.57 8.08
C VAL A 99 2.59 -0.89 7.13
N ALA A 100 1.47 -0.15 7.24
CA ALA A 100 0.32 -0.32 6.36
C ALA A 100 0.66 -0.07 4.89
N TRP A 101 1.60 0.84 4.61
CA TRP A 101 2.10 1.08 3.27
C TRP A 101 2.75 -0.16 2.66
N ASN A 102 3.59 -0.88 3.42
CA ASN A 102 4.14 -2.17 2.98
C ASN A 102 3.02 -3.18 2.68
N VAL A 103 2.04 -3.29 3.58
CA VAL A 103 0.91 -4.21 3.39
C VAL A 103 0.15 -3.87 2.10
N ALA A 104 -0.17 -2.59 1.85
CA ALA A 104 -0.89 -2.17 0.66
C ALA A 104 -0.14 -2.48 -0.65
N VAL A 105 1.18 -2.24 -0.67
CA VAL A 105 2.00 -2.46 -1.87
C VAL A 105 2.28 -3.94 -2.10
N LEU A 106 2.71 -4.66 -1.07
CA LEU A 106 3.11 -6.06 -1.21
C LEU A 106 1.92 -7.00 -1.40
N ALA A 107 0.72 -6.64 -0.91
CA ALA A 107 -0.52 -7.36 -1.18
C ALA A 107 -0.89 -7.40 -2.68
N ALA A 108 -0.42 -6.43 -3.47
CA ALA A 108 -0.64 -6.38 -4.90
C ALA A 108 0.21 -7.40 -5.71
N THR A 109 1.07 -8.17 -5.07
CA THR A 109 1.96 -9.14 -5.75
C THR A 109 1.20 -10.05 -6.71
N GLY A 110 0.12 -10.67 -6.26
CA GLY A 110 -0.67 -11.60 -7.08
C GLY A 110 -1.34 -10.95 -8.28
N PHE A 111 -1.78 -9.70 -8.13
CA PHE A 111 -2.30 -8.88 -9.22
C PHE A 111 -1.27 -8.70 -10.35
N TYR A 112 -0.02 -8.38 -10.01
CA TYR A 112 1.03 -8.22 -11.01
C TYR A 112 1.51 -9.55 -11.55
N ALA A 113 1.66 -10.56 -10.70
CA ALA A 113 2.04 -11.91 -11.08
C ALA A 113 1.07 -12.53 -12.09
N GLY A 114 -0.24 -12.27 -11.96
CA GLY A 114 -1.27 -12.76 -12.87
C GLY A 114 -1.12 -12.30 -14.34
N ARG A 115 -0.29 -11.30 -14.59
CA ARG A 115 0.00 -10.76 -15.93
C ARG A 115 1.16 -11.43 -16.64
N LEU A 116 1.92 -12.24 -15.90
CA LEU A 116 3.01 -13.00 -16.49
C LEU A 116 2.49 -14.14 -17.38
N PRO A 117 3.20 -14.48 -18.46
CA PRO A 117 3.01 -15.74 -19.14
C PRO A 117 3.02 -16.93 -18.15
N ALA A 118 2.27 -18.00 -18.46
CA ALA A 118 2.06 -19.10 -17.53
C ALA A 118 3.35 -19.77 -17.03
N ASP A 119 4.34 -19.90 -17.89
CA ASP A 119 5.66 -20.47 -17.56
C ASP A 119 6.49 -19.54 -16.68
N GLY A 120 6.42 -18.23 -16.93
CA GLY A 120 7.04 -17.21 -16.08
C GLY A 120 6.40 -17.16 -14.69
N TYR A 121 5.06 -17.18 -14.63
CA TYR A 121 4.34 -17.27 -13.36
C TYR A 121 4.74 -18.51 -12.56
N ALA A 122 4.72 -19.69 -13.17
CA ALA A 122 5.06 -20.94 -12.47
C ALA A 122 6.52 -20.95 -11.95
N GLN A 123 7.42 -20.28 -12.66
CA GLN A 123 8.83 -20.17 -12.26
C GLN A 123 9.03 -19.19 -11.10
N LEU A 124 8.38 -18.03 -11.13
CA LEU A 124 8.56 -16.98 -10.13
C LEU A 124 7.72 -17.23 -8.87
N TYR A 125 6.53 -17.81 -9.00
CA TYR A 125 5.57 -17.97 -7.91
C TYR A 125 5.18 -19.44 -7.68
N PRO A 126 6.12 -20.31 -7.27
CA PRO A 126 5.81 -21.69 -6.88
C PRO A 126 4.97 -21.76 -5.59
N HIS A 127 4.89 -20.69 -4.83
CA HIS A 127 4.00 -20.45 -3.69
C HIS A 127 3.71 -18.95 -3.54
N PHE A 128 2.77 -18.57 -2.66
CA PHE A 128 2.25 -17.20 -2.61
C PHE A 128 3.01 -16.24 -1.67
N ASP A 129 3.97 -16.74 -0.88
CA ASP A 129 4.72 -15.95 0.10
C ASP A 129 6.03 -15.38 -0.51
N LEU A 130 5.93 -14.85 -1.71
CA LEU A 130 7.04 -14.28 -2.48
C LEU A 130 6.65 -12.84 -2.92
N PRO A 131 6.61 -11.89 -1.96
CA PRO A 131 6.15 -10.54 -2.25
C PRO A 131 7.03 -9.84 -3.28
N THR A 132 6.37 -8.99 -4.10
CA THR A 132 7.01 -8.18 -5.15
C THR A 132 6.81 -6.70 -4.85
N ALA A 133 7.90 -5.97 -4.77
CA ALA A 133 7.96 -4.52 -4.70
C ALA A 133 8.30 -3.91 -6.08
N GLY A 134 8.36 -2.58 -6.19
CA GLY A 134 8.90 -1.93 -7.37
C GLY A 134 8.11 -0.74 -7.87
N SER A 135 8.51 -0.24 -9.03
CA SER A 135 7.95 0.95 -9.65
C SER A 135 7.68 0.75 -11.15
N PHE A 136 6.48 1.12 -11.58
CA PHE A 136 6.08 1.05 -12.99
C PHE A 136 6.47 2.27 -13.82
N HIS A 137 7.05 3.30 -13.22
CA HIS A 137 7.58 4.41 -14.00
C HIS A 137 8.60 3.89 -15.02
N PRO A 138 8.49 4.27 -16.32
CA PRO A 138 9.36 3.74 -17.38
C PRO A 138 10.74 4.40 -17.33
N ARG A 139 11.46 4.18 -16.24
CA ARG A 139 12.82 4.70 -16.00
C ARG A 139 13.90 3.75 -16.49
N GLY A 140 13.52 2.50 -16.79
CA GLY A 140 14.41 1.52 -17.39
C GLY A 140 14.44 1.63 -18.91
N ARG A 141 15.59 1.28 -19.49
CA ARG A 141 15.79 1.01 -20.90
C ARG A 141 15.97 -0.50 -21.06
N ALA A 142 15.07 -1.14 -21.81
CA ALA A 142 15.10 -2.56 -22.13
C ALA A 142 15.50 -2.74 -23.59
N GLU A 143 16.75 -3.15 -23.86
CA GLU A 143 17.20 -3.49 -25.21
C GLU A 143 16.85 -4.95 -25.50
N ARG A 144 16.11 -5.21 -26.56
CA ARG A 144 15.70 -6.54 -26.98
C ARG A 144 16.94 -7.35 -27.44
N VAL A 145 17.05 -8.56 -26.91
CA VAL A 145 18.08 -9.54 -27.28
C VAL A 145 17.44 -10.91 -27.47
N GLU A 146 18.19 -11.91 -27.91
CA GLU A 146 17.68 -13.27 -28.05
C GLU A 146 17.16 -13.80 -26.69
N GLY A 147 15.87 -14.21 -26.65
CA GLY A 147 15.21 -14.79 -25.49
C GLY A 147 14.80 -13.83 -24.38
N GLY A 148 14.95 -12.48 -24.57
CA GLY A 148 14.56 -11.50 -23.56
C GLY A 148 15.10 -10.10 -23.80
N TYR A 149 15.49 -9.46 -22.70
CA TYR A 149 15.95 -8.08 -22.69
C TYR A 149 17.20 -7.88 -21.84
N ARG A 150 18.07 -6.98 -22.27
CA ARG A 150 19.10 -6.37 -21.43
C ARG A 150 18.57 -5.06 -20.87
N ILE A 151 18.49 -4.96 -19.55
CA ILE A 151 17.84 -3.82 -18.88
C ILE A 151 18.85 -3.04 -18.06
N THR A 152 18.84 -1.72 -18.24
CA THR A 152 19.54 -0.75 -17.40
C THR A 152 18.52 0.29 -16.92
N GLY A 153 18.47 0.56 -15.63
CA GLY A 153 17.55 1.55 -15.08
C GLY A 153 17.80 1.88 -13.62
N THR A 154 17.26 3.01 -13.21
CA THR A 154 17.20 3.43 -11.81
C THR A 154 15.79 3.91 -11.52
N TRP A 155 15.14 3.30 -10.56
CA TRP A 155 13.78 3.62 -10.15
C TRP A 155 13.77 4.14 -8.72
N SER A 156 12.90 5.09 -8.44
CA SER A 156 12.63 5.59 -7.10
C SER A 156 11.35 4.94 -6.56
N PHE A 157 11.18 4.99 -5.25
CA PHE A 157 9.96 4.54 -4.58
C PHE A 157 9.68 3.04 -4.72
N GLY A 158 10.70 2.21 -4.51
CA GLY A 158 10.56 0.76 -4.37
C GLY A 158 9.96 0.37 -3.01
N SER A 159 8.76 0.84 -2.71
CA SER A 159 8.11 0.62 -1.41
C SER A 159 8.08 -0.86 -1.04
N GLY A 160 8.52 -1.19 0.17
CA GLY A 160 8.59 -2.58 0.65
C GLY A 160 9.75 -3.39 0.09
N ILE A 161 10.69 -2.79 -0.64
CA ILE A 161 11.78 -3.51 -1.32
C ILE A 161 12.64 -4.34 -0.37
N HIS A 162 12.84 -3.89 0.89
CA HIS A 162 13.58 -4.61 1.91
C HIS A 162 12.87 -5.88 2.41
N SER A 163 11.58 -6.04 2.09
CA SER A 163 10.75 -7.19 2.44
C SER A 163 10.36 -8.03 1.22
N ALA A 164 10.79 -7.64 0.02
CA ALA A 164 10.38 -8.25 -1.23
C ALA A 164 11.35 -9.35 -1.70
N THR A 165 10.80 -10.42 -2.28
CA THR A 165 11.57 -11.47 -2.96
C THR A 165 11.91 -11.05 -4.38
N TYR A 166 11.01 -10.33 -5.03
CA TYR A 166 11.17 -9.81 -6.37
C TYR A 166 10.99 -8.30 -6.41
N VAL A 167 11.63 -7.69 -7.40
CA VAL A 167 11.48 -6.26 -7.69
C VAL A 167 11.02 -6.10 -9.12
N LEU A 168 10.04 -5.22 -9.35
CA LEU A 168 9.46 -4.92 -10.64
C LEU A 168 9.93 -3.55 -11.13
N GLY A 169 10.44 -3.47 -12.36
CA GLY A 169 10.86 -2.20 -12.99
C GLY A 169 10.15 -1.91 -14.31
N GLY A 170 9.48 -0.74 -14.39
CA GLY A 170 8.94 -0.24 -15.67
C GLY A 170 10.06 0.16 -16.62
N SER A 171 10.06 -0.37 -17.87
CA SER A 171 11.15 -0.16 -18.82
C SER A 171 10.63 0.08 -20.23
N ALA A 172 11.17 1.10 -20.90
CA ALA A 172 10.91 1.38 -22.31
C ALA A 172 11.71 0.41 -23.19
N VAL A 173 11.04 -0.21 -24.16
CA VAL A 173 11.66 -1.22 -25.04
C VAL A 173 12.31 -0.57 -26.26
N PHE A 174 13.51 -1.05 -26.55
CA PHE A 174 14.29 -0.69 -27.73
C PHE A 174 14.75 -1.96 -28.46
N GLU A 175 14.94 -1.85 -29.78
CA GLU A 175 15.49 -2.89 -30.61
C GLU A 175 16.48 -2.26 -31.61
N ASN A 176 17.72 -2.73 -31.62
CA ASN A 176 18.81 -2.14 -32.42
C ASN A 176 18.97 -0.62 -32.16
N GLY A 177 18.78 -0.19 -30.92
CA GLY A 177 18.89 1.20 -30.49
C GLY A 177 17.67 2.09 -30.78
N ALA A 178 16.66 1.62 -31.54
CA ALA A 178 15.43 2.36 -31.85
C ALA A 178 14.29 1.97 -30.88
N PRO A 179 13.38 2.92 -30.50
CA PRO A 179 12.22 2.60 -29.68
C PRO A 179 11.27 1.65 -30.41
N VAL A 180 10.77 0.63 -29.69
CA VAL A 180 9.73 -0.27 -30.19
C VAL A 180 8.37 0.39 -29.95
N LEU A 181 7.57 0.53 -31.01
CA LEU A 181 6.24 1.14 -30.94
C LEU A 181 5.13 0.08 -31.03
N LYS A 182 4.04 0.33 -30.33
CA LYS A 182 2.77 -0.41 -30.43
C LYS A 182 2.00 0.02 -31.68
N ALA A 183 0.91 -0.65 -31.98
CA ALA A 183 0.08 -0.36 -33.19
C ALA A 183 -0.53 1.06 -33.16
N ASP A 184 -0.75 1.64 -32.00
CA ASP A 184 -1.26 3.00 -31.79
C ASP A 184 -0.17 4.09 -31.89
N GLY A 185 1.09 3.70 -32.12
CA GLY A 185 2.24 4.60 -32.20
C GLY A 185 2.87 4.94 -30.83
N SER A 186 2.30 4.49 -29.72
CA SER A 186 2.91 4.65 -28.40
C SER A 186 4.13 3.72 -28.22
N GLN A 187 5.08 4.13 -27.39
CA GLN A 187 6.24 3.29 -27.09
C GLN A 187 5.83 2.09 -26.22
N LEU A 188 6.33 0.91 -26.57
CA LEU A 188 6.15 -0.28 -25.74
C LEU A 188 6.88 -0.11 -24.40
N ILE A 189 6.13 -0.19 -23.33
CA ILE A 189 6.64 -0.20 -21.94
C ILE A 189 6.35 -1.57 -21.33
N ILE A 190 7.37 -2.21 -20.79
CA ILE A 190 7.22 -3.48 -20.09
C ILE A 190 7.41 -3.30 -18.59
N GLY A 191 6.69 -4.12 -17.79
CA GLY A 191 7.07 -4.44 -16.43
C GLY A 191 7.99 -5.66 -16.45
N ALA A 192 9.15 -5.56 -15.85
CA ALA A 192 10.15 -6.62 -15.83
C ALA A 192 10.50 -7.01 -14.41
N TRP A 193 10.57 -8.32 -14.11
CA TRP A 193 10.93 -8.84 -12.80
C TRP A 193 12.44 -9.04 -12.66
N PHE A 194 12.95 -8.67 -11.48
CA PHE A 194 14.31 -8.95 -11.02
C PHE A 194 14.21 -9.69 -9.69
N ARG A 195 15.18 -10.52 -9.35
CA ARG A 195 15.35 -10.98 -7.97
C ARG A 195 15.87 -9.84 -7.12
N THR A 196 15.40 -9.69 -5.88
CA THR A 196 15.85 -8.59 -5.02
C THR A 196 17.37 -8.61 -4.80
N GLU A 197 17.98 -9.80 -4.76
CA GLU A 197 19.43 -9.99 -4.66
C GLU A 197 20.24 -9.55 -5.90
N GLU A 198 19.57 -9.34 -7.03
CA GLU A 198 20.17 -8.93 -8.31
C GLU A 198 20.09 -7.41 -8.54
N VAL A 199 19.42 -6.66 -7.65
CA VAL A 199 19.31 -5.21 -7.73
C VAL A 199 20.16 -4.52 -6.67
N GLU A 200 20.72 -3.37 -7.01
CA GLU A 200 21.33 -2.46 -6.04
C GLU A 200 20.24 -1.63 -5.38
N ILE A 201 19.96 -1.87 -4.09
CA ILE A 201 19.07 -1.02 -3.31
C ILE A 201 19.85 0.22 -2.86
N LEU A 202 19.29 1.40 -3.11
CA LEU A 202 19.95 2.67 -2.82
C LEU A 202 19.64 3.12 -1.39
N ASP A 203 20.63 3.72 -0.73
CA ASP A 203 20.44 4.35 0.59
C ASP A 203 19.96 5.81 0.40
N ASP A 204 18.72 5.97 -0.08
CA ASP A 204 18.13 7.27 -0.40
C ASP A 204 16.79 7.54 0.31
N TRP A 205 16.31 6.60 1.17
CA TRP A 205 15.03 6.75 1.86
C TRP A 205 15.15 7.51 3.19
N HIS A 206 15.58 8.77 3.12
CA HIS A 206 15.71 9.69 4.26
C HIS A 206 14.58 10.72 4.25
N VAL A 207 13.43 10.36 4.82
CA VAL A 207 12.16 11.08 4.63
C VAL A 207 11.57 11.58 5.95
N VAL A 208 10.63 12.54 5.85
CA VAL A 208 9.97 13.15 7.01
C VAL A 208 8.97 12.20 7.67
N GLY A 209 8.23 11.40 6.89
CA GLY A 209 7.19 10.48 7.37
C GLY A 209 7.08 9.25 6.50
N LEU A 210 6.26 8.27 6.90
CA LEU A 210 6.16 6.94 6.29
C LEU A 210 7.52 6.23 6.18
N ARG A 211 8.43 6.48 7.12
CA ARG A 211 9.80 5.95 7.08
C ARG A 211 9.83 4.44 7.01
N ALA A 212 8.98 3.77 7.80
CA ALA A 212 8.87 2.31 7.83
C ALA A 212 8.42 1.68 6.50
N SER A 213 7.99 2.48 5.51
CA SER A 213 7.60 1.96 4.19
C SER A 213 8.79 1.41 3.39
N GLY A 214 10.04 1.78 3.75
CA GLY A 214 11.25 1.31 3.09
C GLY A 214 11.22 1.54 1.59
N SER A 215 10.80 2.76 1.16
CA SER A 215 10.59 3.05 -0.26
C SER A 215 11.88 3.47 -0.96
N SER A 216 12.97 2.77 -0.68
CA SER A 216 14.29 3.02 -1.28
C SER A 216 14.27 2.94 -2.80
N GLY A 217 15.10 3.75 -3.44
CA GLY A 217 15.41 3.59 -4.85
C GLY A 217 16.19 2.30 -5.11
N TYR A 218 16.20 1.85 -6.36
CA TYR A 218 16.95 0.67 -6.77
C TYR A 218 17.45 0.80 -8.21
N ARG A 219 18.51 0.05 -8.53
CA ARG A 219 19.19 0.11 -9.83
C ARG A 219 19.55 -1.28 -10.32
N VAL A 220 19.48 -1.44 -11.66
CA VAL A 220 20.14 -2.54 -12.39
C VAL A 220 20.97 -1.97 -13.54
N THR A 221 22.05 -2.66 -13.91
CA THR A 221 22.92 -2.27 -15.01
C THR A 221 23.16 -3.48 -15.90
N ASP A 222 22.78 -3.38 -17.17
CA ASP A 222 22.95 -4.42 -18.20
C ASP A 222 22.48 -5.82 -17.75
N HIS A 223 21.38 -5.88 -17.01
CA HIS A 223 20.84 -7.12 -16.44
C HIS A 223 19.95 -7.84 -17.45
N PHE A 224 20.18 -9.15 -17.64
CA PHE A 224 19.33 -9.96 -18.53
C PHE A 224 18.05 -10.41 -17.83
N VAL A 225 16.89 -10.14 -18.48
CA VAL A 225 15.57 -10.61 -18.06
C VAL A 225 14.94 -11.40 -19.21
N PRO A 226 14.54 -12.66 -18.99
CA PRO A 226 13.89 -13.46 -20.02
C PRO A 226 12.49 -12.90 -20.35
N ASP A 227 12.03 -13.04 -21.61
CA ASP A 227 10.71 -12.59 -22.06
C ASP A 227 9.56 -13.01 -21.12
N ARG A 228 9.59 -14.27 -20.63
CA ARG A 228 8.56 -14.81 -19.74
C ARG A 228 8.49 -14.13 -18.36
N TRP A 229 9.46 -13.29 -18.00
CA TRP A 229 9.46 -12.49 -16.76
C TRP A 229 9.04 -11.04 -17.03
N THR A 230 8.36 -10.78 -18.14
CA THR A 230 7.89 -9.46 -18.53
C THR A 230 6.42 -9.48 -18.93
N PHE A 231 5.78 -8.32 -18.91
CA PHE A 231 4.43 -8.10 -19.50
C PHE A 231 4.31 -6.67 -20.04
N ASP A 232 3.37 -6.45 -20.99
CA ASP A 232 3.04 -5.09 -21.44
C ASP A 232 2.38 -4.31 -20.27
N ARG A 233 3.00 -3.20 -19.86
CA ARG A 233 2.51 -2.37 -18.76
C ARG A 233 1.16 -1.74 -19.07
N TYR A 234 0.94 -1.36 -20.31
CA TYR A 234 -0.28 -0.72 -20.78
C TYR A 234 -1.09 -1.67 -21.67
N PHE A 235 -1.53 -2.77 -21.07
CA PHE A 235 -2.42 -3.74 -21.69
C PHE A 235 -3.86 -3.24 -21.70
N GLU A 236 -4.66 -3.74 -22.64
CA GLU A 236 -6.10 -3.51 -22.65
C GLU A 236 -6.79 -4.43 -21.64
N PRO A 237 -7.68 -3.89 -20.78
CA PRO A 237 -8.44 -4.70 -19.82
C PRO A 237 -9.31 -5.74 -20.55
N ASP A 238 -9.29 -6.99 -20.07
CA ASP A 238 -10.15 -8.05 -20.57
C ASP A 238 -11.31 -8.28 -19.57
N PRO A 239 -12.59 -8.09 -19.98
CA PRO A 239 -13.75 -8.31 -19.12
C PRO A 239 -13.92 -9.76 -18.66
N HIS A 240 -13.27 -10.72 -19.32
CA HIS A 240 -13.27 -12.14 -18.97
C HIS A 240 -12.00 -12.60 -18.23
N ALA A 241 -11.09 -11.66 -17.91
CA ALA A 241 -9.93 -11.96 -17.09
C ALA A 241 -10.32 -12.35 -15.65
N GLU A 242 -9.38 -12.94 -14.93
CA GLU A 242 -9.48 -13.11 -13.46
C GLU A 242 -9.88 -11.77 -12.81
N PRO A 243 -10.78 -11.75 -11.81
CA PRO A 243 -11.42 -10.54 -11.31
C PRO A 243 -10.46 -9.35 -11.13
N LEU A 244 -9.45 -9.49 -10.28
CA LEU A 244 -8.53 -8.36 -10.03
C LEU A 244 -7.68 -8.01 -11.26
N ASN A 245 -7.48 -8.92 -12.22
CA ASN A 245 -6.72 -8.67 -13.44
C ASN A 245 -7.47 -7.83 -14.49
N LYS A 246 -8.75 -7.56 -14.28
CA LYS A 246 -9.53 -6.57 -15.04
C LYS A 246 -9.08 -5.12 -14.76
N LEU A 247 -8.38 -4.89 -13.64
CA LEU A 247 -7.90 -3.57 -13.24
C LEU A 247 -6.50 -3.29 -13.80
N VAL A 248 -6.21 -2.04 -14.14
CA VAL A 248 -4.88 -1.61 -14.59
C VAL A 248 -3.95 -1.31 -13.40
N ASP A 249 -4.48 -0.72 -12.34
CA ASP A 249 -3.74 -0.27 -11.16
C ASP A 249 -4.45 -0.68 -9.85
N LEU A 250 -4.09 -1.83 -9.28
CA LEU A 250 -4.70 -2.31 -8.03
C LEU A 250 -4.29 -1.53 -6.78
N PRO A 251 -3.00 -1.20 -6.52
CA PRO A 251 -2.59 -0.64 -5.23
C PRO A 251 -3.27 0.66 -4.87
N PHE A 252 -3.66 1.47 -5.85
CA PHE A 252 -4.23 2.80 -5.59
C PHE A 252 -5.60 2.75 -4.90
N TYR A 253 -6.37 1.69 -5.06
CA TYR A 253 -7.69 1.57 -4.45
C TYR A 253 -7.60 1.26 -2.95
N SER A 254 -6.78 0.30 -2.55
CA SER A 254 -6.60 -0.07 -1.15
C SER A 254 -5.84 0.99 -0.34
N MET A 255 -5.00 1.81 -0.96
CA MET A 255 -4.24 2.88 -0.31
C MET A 255 -5.12 3.94 0.35
N ALA A 256 -6.37 4.13 -0.11
CA ALA A 256 -7.33 5.01 0.57
C ALA A 256 -7.61 4.54 2.02
N GLY A 257 -7.47 3.25 2.30
CA GLY A 257 -7.54 2.69 3.65
C GLY A 257 -6.48 3.24 4.60
N ILE A 258 -5.29 3.62 4.09
CA ILE A 258 -4.23 4.23 4.91
C ILE A 258 -4.70 5.56 5.48
N ALA A 259 -5.34 6.41 4.66
CA ALA A 259 -5.85 7.72 5.10
C ALA A 259 -6.90 7.56 6.21
N VAL A 260 -7.82 6.61 6.06
CA VAL A 260 -8.86 6.33 7.06
C VAL A 260 -8.25 5.78 8.35
N GLY A 261 -7.32 4.83 8.26
CA GLY A 261 -6.64 4.23 9.41
C GLY A 261 -5.79 5.23 10.18
N LEU A 262 -5.00 6.06 9.47
CA LEU A 262 -4.20 7.13 10.03
C LEU A 262 -5.05 8.17 10.77
N ALA A 263 -6.18 8.59 10.16
CA ALA A 263 -7.12 9.50 10.79
C ALA A 263 -7.75 8.90 12.07
N GLN A 264 -8.12 7.62 12.03
CA GLN A 264 -8.62 6.92 13.22
C GLN A 264 -7.54 6.82 14.31
N HIS A 265 -6.29 6.55 13.94
CA HIS A 265 -5.17 6.53 14.88
C HIS A 265 -5.00 7.87 15.60
N ALA A 266 -5.12 8.98 14.88
CA ALA A 266 -5.09 10.32 15.46
C ALA A 266 -6.21 10.52 16.51
N VAL A 267 -7.44 10.09 16.18
CA VAL A 267 -8.59 10.15 17.11
C VAL A 267 -8.37 9.27 18.34
N ASP A 268 -7.80 8.07 18.16
CA ASP A 268 -7.50 7.15 19.28
C ASP A 268 -6.49 7.76 20.24
N ILE A 269 -5.40 8.36 19.73
CA ILE A 269 -4.38 9.05 20.54
C ILE A 269 -5.01 10.24 21.29
N ALA A 270 -5.81 11.08 20.60
CA ALA A 270 -6.47 12.22 21.22
C ALA A 270 -7.46 11.77 22.31
N THR A 271 -8.25 10.74 22.03
CA THR A 271 -9.22 10.16 22.98
C THR A 271 -8.53 9.66 24.25
N GLU A 272 -7.47 8.85 24.09
CA GLU A 272 -6.71 8.33 25.22
C GLU A 272 -6.03 9.45 26.03
N SER A 273 -5.53 10.47 25.34
CA SER A 273 -4.96 11.64 25.97
C SER A 273 -5.98 12.44 26.80
N LEU A 274 -7.21 12.59 26.30
CA LEU A 274 -8.29 13.29 27.00
C LEU A 274 -8.80 12.48 28.21
N ARG A 275 -8.93 11.16 28.08
CA ARG A 275 -9.35 10.26 29.18
C ARG A 275 -8.45 10.34 30.41
N ARG A 276 -7.18 10.68 30.23
CA ARG A 276 -6.21 10.83 31.34
C ARG A 276 -6.29 12.18 32.05
N ARG A 277 -7.13 13.11 31.56
CA ARG A 277 -7.33 14.40 32.22
C ARG A 277 -8.36 14.29 33.32
N SER A 278 -8.20 15.09 34.38
CA SER A 278 -9.18 15.17 35.47
C SER A 278 -10.48 15.83 35.02
N GLU A 279 -10.41 16.69 33.98
CA GLU A 279 -11.54 17.43 33.45
C GLU A 279 -11.38 17.62 31.95
N VAL A 280 -12.48 17.48 31.22
CA VAL A 280 -12.56 17.68 29.76
C VAL A 280 -13.74 18.64 29.50
N GLY A 281 -13.44 19.82 28.94
CA GLY A 281 -14.44 20.83 28.65
C GLY A 281 -15.23 20.56 27.36
N GLU A 282 -16.34 21.27 27.18
CA GLU A 282 -17.21 21.13 26.01
C GLU A 282 -16.49 21.37 24.68
N ARG A 283 -15.52 22.30 24.64
CA ARG A 283 -14.71 22.57 23.44
C ARG A 283 -13.93 21.34 23.01
N GLN A 284 -13.26 20.65 23.92
CA GLN A 284 -12.50 19.44 23.61
C GLN A 284 -13.44 18.31 23.14
N CYS A 285 -14.61 18.17 23.78
CA CYS A 285 -15.62 17.22 23.33
C CYS A 285 -16.12 17.53 21.90
N ALA A 286 -16.36 18.80 21.60
CA ALA A 286 -16.79 19.21 20.26
C ALA A 286 -15.75 18.92 19.19
N ILE A 287 -14.46 19.23 19.43
CA ILE A 287 -13.37 18.96 18.51
C ILE A 287 -13.21 17.44 18.30
N LEU A 288 -13.23 16.65 19.37
CA LEU A 288 -13.15 15.20 19.25
C LEU A 288 -14.34 14.61 18.49
N GLY A 289 -15.55 15.11 18.74
CA GLY A 289 -16.76 14.70 18.05
C GLY A 289 -16.75 15.05 16.56
N GLU A 290 -16.22 16.25 16.19
CA GLU A 290 -15.98 16.63 14.79
C GLU A 290 -15.01 15.66 14.13
N ALA A 291 -13.85 15.40 14.75
CA ALA A 291 -12.82 14.50 14.23
C ALA A 291 -13.36 13.09 13.98
N GLU A 292 -14.07 12.49 14.93
CA GLU A 292 -14.68 11.15 14.81
C GLU A 292 -15.75 11.12 13.69
N SER A 293 -16.55 12.19 13.57
CA SER A 293 -17.57 12.28 12.52
C SER A 293 -16.95 12.35 11.12
N LEU A 294 -15.84 13.05 10.97
CA LEU A 294 -15.07 13.14 9.72
C LEU A 294 -14.44 11.80 9.36
N VAL A 295 -13.88 11.05 10.31
CA VAL A 295 -13.36 9.70 10.04
C VAL A 295 -14.47 8.78 9.53
N ARG A 296 -15.67 8.82 10.14
CA ARG A 296 -16.81 8.03 9.65
C ARG A 296 -17.22 8.42 8.23
N ALA A 297 -17.20 9.71 7.90
CA ALA A 297 -17.51 10.19 6.56
C ALA A 297 -16.46 9.71 5.53
N ALA A 298 -15.15 9.83 5.84
CA ALA A 298 -14.09 9.33 4.98
C ALA A 298 -14.22 7.82 4.73
N ARG A 299 -14.45 7.05 5.81
CA ARG A 299 -14.64 5.59 5.73
C ARG A 299 -15.85 5.25 4.83
N ALA A 300 -17.00 5.91 5.00
CA ALA A 300 -18.19 5.68 4.20
C ALA A 300 -17.91 5.94 2.70
N THR A 301 -17.20 7.03 2.37
CA THR A 301 -16.85 7.39 0.99
C THR A 301 -15.94 6.32 0.36
N VAL A 302 -14.85 5.96 1.02
CA VAL A 302 -13.87 4.96 0.52
C VAL A 302 -14.57 3.62 0.27
N TYR A 303 -15.33 3.11 1.25
CA TYR A 303 -15.98 1.81 1.11
C TYR A 303 -17.14 1.83 0.10
N ALA A 304 -17.79 2.95 -0.12
CA ALA A 304 -18.77 3.07 -1.19
C ALA A 304 -18.09 2.97 -2.57
N GLY A 305 -16.94 3.61 -2.74
CA GLY A 305 -16.14 3.54 -3.97
C GLY A 305 -15.66 2.13 -4.29
N VAL A 306 -14.94 1.51 -3.36
CA VAL A 306 -14.37 0.17 -3.61
C VAL A 306 -15.43 -0.90 -3.80
N ARG A 307 -16.61 -0.80 -3.15
CA ARG A 307 -17.73 -1.74 -3.39
C ARG A 307 -18.26 -1.69 -4.82
N ARG A 308 -18.34 -0.50 -5.42
CA ARG A 308 -18.78 -0.38 -6.83
C ARG A 308 -17.79 -1.02 -7.77
N ILE A 309 -16.50 -0.77 -7.55
CA ILE A 309 -15.45 -1.39 -8.37
C ILE A 309 -15.48 -2.91 -8.19
N ASP A 310 -15.59 -3.42 -6.96
CA ASP A 310 -15.71 -4.87 -6.70
C ASP A 310 -16.91 -5.48 -7.42
N GLN A 311 -18.05 -4.78 -7.44
CA GLN A 311 -19.25 -5.29 -8.13
C GLN A 311 -18.96 -5.55 -9.61
N ALA A 312 -18.34 -4.61 -10.33
CA ALA A 312 -17.98 -4.81 -11.73
C ALA A 312 -16.87 -5.85 -11.91
N VAL A 313 -15.82 -5.77 -11.08
CA VAL A 313 -14.64 -6.65 -11.17
C VAL A 313 -15.01 -8.12 -10.97
N PHE A 314 -15.89 -8.44 -10.01
CA PHE A 314 -16.30 -9.81 -9.71
C PHE A 314 -17.52 -10.27 -10.53
N THR A 315 -18.04 -9.48 -11.48
CA THR A 315 -19.06 -9.87 -12.45
C THR A 315 -18.39 -10.24 -13.78
N ASP A 316 -18.63 -11.45 -14.29
CA ASP A 316 -18.08 -11.88 -15.58
C ASP A 316 -18.63 -11.04 -16.73
N GLY A 317 -17.75 -10.66 -17.66
CA GLY A 317 -18.11 -9.83 -18.81
C GLY A 317 -18.21 -8.32 -18.51
N GLU A 318 -18.03 -7.90 -17.24
CA GLU A 318 -18.06 -6.47 -16.84
C GLU A 318 -16.67 -5.93 -16.54
N LEU A 319 -16.49 -4.64 -16.84
CA LEU A 319 -15.36 -3.81 -16.42
C LEU A 319 -15.88 -2.62 -15.62
N PRO A 320 -15.11 -2.10 -14.64
CA PRO A 320 -15.43 -0.81 -14.02
C PRO A 320 -15.52 0.30 -15.06
N THR A 321 -16.52 1.15 -14.94
CA THR A 321 -16.70 2.30 -15.84
C THR A 321 -15.67 3.40 -15.53
N ASP A 322 -15.47 4.33 -16.49
CA ASP A 322 -14.65 5.52 -16.25
C ASP A 322 -15.18 6.34 -15.06
N GLU A 323 -16.50 6.36 -14.84
CA GLU A 323 -17.11 7.00 -13.69
C GLU A 323 -16.72 6.32 -12.38
N ASP A 324 -16.71 5.00 -12.31
CA ASP A 324 -16.28 4.26 -11.12
C ASP A 324 -14.80 4.50 -10.83
N MET A 325 -13.97 4.52 -11.88
CA MET A 325 -12.52 4.71 -11.78
C MET A 325 -12.10 6.16 -11.50
N ALA A 326 -12.87 7.14 -11.98
CA ALA A 326 -12.57 8.56 -11.85
C ALA A 326 -12.91 9.16 -10.48
N ARG A 327 -13.44 8.37 -9.55
CA ARG A 327 -13.84 8.88 -8.23
C ARG A 327 -12.64 9.34 -7.41
N GLY A 328 -12.77 10.52 -6.83
CA GLY A 328 -11.76 11.13 -5.99
C GLY A 328 -11.71 10.59 -4.55
N ASP A 329 -12.02 9.31 -4.32
CA ASP A 329 -12.18 8.75 -2.98
C ASP A 329 -10.89 8.82 -2.15
N ALA A 330 -9.73 8.49 -2.74
CA ALA A 330 -8.44 8.57 -2.05
C ALA A 330 -8.02 10.03 -1.74
N PRO A 331 -8.06 10.99 -2.69
CA PRO A 331 -7.81 12.39 -2.34
C PRO A 331 -8.83 12.98 -1.36
N VAL A 332 -10.14 12.63 -1.46
CA VAL A 332 -11.15 13.07 -0.48
C VAL A 332 -10.82 12.52 0.92
N ALA A 333 -10.56 11.22 1.04
CA ALA A 333 -10.21 10.60 2.32
C ALA A 333 -8.94 11.23 2.92
N THR A 334 -7.95 11.56 2.08
CA THR A 334 -6.71 12.18 2.52
C THR A 334 -6.90 13.63 2.99
N GLU A 335 -7.74 14.42 2.30
CA GLU A 335 -8.08 15.78 2.75
C GLU A 335 -8.89 15.76 4.07
N ILE A 336 -9.78 14.79 4.22
CA ILE A 336 -10.50 14.60 5.49
C ILE A 336 -9.51 14.16 6.59
N ALA A 337 -8.60 13.23 6.30
CA ALA A 337 -7.57 12.80 7.26
C ALA A 337 -6.71 13.98 7.70
N ARG A 338 -6.34 14.89 6.81
CA ARG A 338 -5.62 16.13 7.15
C ARG A 338 -6.40 16.94 8.18
N ARG A 339 -7.69 17.20 7.92
CA ARG A 339 -8.55 17.95 8.86
C ARG A 339 -8.65 17.25 10.22
N VAL A 340 -8.78 15.92 10.23
CA VAL A 340 -8.86 15.13 11.47
C VAL A 340 -7.55 15.24 12.26
N VAL A 341 -6.41 15.08 11.59
CA VAL A 341 -5.09 15.18 12.24
C VAL A 341 -4.88 16.58 12.82
N ASP A 342 -5.25 17.66 12.10
CA ASP A 342 -5.17 19.03 12.59
C ASP A 342 -6.00 19.23 13.87
N LEU A 343 -7.24 18.72 13.91
CA LEU A 343 -8.10 18.77 15.09
C LEU A 343 -7.50 18.00 16.29
N CYS A 344 -6.97 16.82 16.06
CA CYS A 344 -6.36 15.99 17.09
C CYS A 344 -5.02 16.58 17.57
N ALA A 345 -4.25 17.21 16.69
CA ALA A 345 -3.06 17.95 17.02
C ALA A 345 -3.35 19.16 17.93
N GLU A 346 -4.45 19.91 17.65
CA GLU A 346 -4.94 20.98 18.53
C GLU A 346 -5.23 20.47 19.95
N LEU A 347 -5.89 19.30 20.08
CA LEU A 347 -6.15 18.66 21.37
C LEU A 347 -4.87 18.22 22.10
N SER A 348 -3.80 17.97 21.40
CA SER A 348 -2.50 17.56 21.93
C SER A 348 -1.74 18.72 22.59
N GLY A 349 -1.99 19.97 22.13
CA GLY A 349 -1.35 21.17 22.64
C GLY A 349 0.19 21.12 22.51
N SER A 350 0.91 21.66 23.47
CA SER A 350 2.37 21.73 23.46
C SER A 350 3.09 20.38 23.48
N ARG A 351 2.41 19.29 23.79
CA ARG A 351 3.01 17.93 23.74
C ARG A 351 3.38 17.51 22.32
N LEU A 352 2.77 18.10 21.31
CA LEU A 352 3.06 17.82 19.91
C LEU A 352 4.53 18.11 19.51
N VAL A 353 5.24 18.95 20.27
CA VAL A 353 6.64 19.28 19.99
C VAL A 353 7.65 18.22 20.45
N TYR A 354 7.19 17.23 21.21
CA TYR A 354 8.05 16.14 21.70
C TYR A 354 8.04 14.97 20.73
N ASP A 355 9.21 14.50 20.35
CA ASP A 355 9.44 13.38 19.42
C ASP A 355 8.95 12.02 19.94
N ASN A 356 8.77 11.89 21.25
CA ASN A 356 8.21 10.70 21.89
C ASN A 356 6.67 10.75 22.08
N PHE A 357 6.01 11.78 21.56
CA PHE A 357 4.55 11.87 21.62
C PHE A 357 3.91 11.32 20.34
N PRO A 358 3.08 10.27 20.41
CA PRO A 358 2.62 9.51 19.23
C PRO A 358 1.96 10.35 18.12
N MET A 359 1.30 11.47 18.46
CA MET A 359 0.66 12.36 17.48
C MET A 359 1.68 13.04 16.57
N GLU A 360 2.91 13.28 17.02
CA GLU A 360 3.98 13.86 16.22
C GLU A 360 4.27 12.98 14.99
N LYS A 361 4.38 11.65 15.20
CA LYS A 361 4.58 10.70 14.12
C LYS A 361 3.40 10.69 13.14
N VAL A 362 2.17 10.74 13.63
CA VAL A 362 0.96 10.80 12.77
C VAL A 362 0.99 12.03 11.86
N VAL A 363 1.41 13.19 12.39
CA VAL A 363 1.56 14.42 11.58
C VAL A 363 2.60 14.24 10.48
N ARG A 364 3.75 13.65 10.78
CA ARG A 364 4.81 13.37 9.79
C ARG A 364 4.37 12.35 8.73
N ASP A 365 3.71 11.29 9.15
CA ASP A 365 3.22 10.27 8.23
C ASP A 365 2.15 10.81 7.28
N LEU A 366 1.30 11.73 7.76
CA LEU A 366 0.34 12.45 6.92
C LEU A 366 1.04 13.27 5.82
N VAL A 367 2.17 13.91 6.11
CA VAL A 367 2.95 14.63 5.09
C VAL A 367 3.41 13.67 4.00
N GLY A 368 3.93 12.50 4.37
CA GLY A 368 4.33 11.46 3.42
C GLY A 368 3.15 10.95 2.57
N LEU A 369 2.01 10.68 3.22
CA LEU A 369 0.80 10.20 2.55
C LEU A 369 0.27 11.21 1.52
N THR A 370 0.26 12.50 1.87
CA THR A 370 -0.27 13.56 0.98
C THR A 370 0.64 13.87 -0.21
N ALA A 371 1.88 13.42 -0.20
CA ALA A 371 2.81 13.57 -1.32
C ALA A 371 2.65 12.48 -2.40
N HIS A 372 1.90 11.41 -2.15
CA HIS A 372 1.73 10.32 -3.09
C HIS A 372 0.74 10.65 -4.21
N ALA A 373 1.04 10.19 -5.45
CA ALA A 373 0.26 10.51 -6.64
C ALA A 373 -1.22 10.10 -6.57
N SER A 374 -1.55 9.00 -5.85
CA SER A 374 -2.94 8.55 -5.67
C SER A 374 -3.79 9.51 -4.84
N THR A 375 -3.15 10.34 -4.01
CA THR A 375 -3.81 11.29 -3.11
C THR A 375 -3.78 12.73 -3.62
N TRP A 376 -3.17 12.98 -4.78
CA TRP A 376 -3.06 14.33 -5.32
C TRP A 376 -4.40 14.88 -5.80
N ARG A 377 -4.58 16.19 -5.62
CA ARG A 377 -5.71 16.94 -6.19
C ARG A 377 -5.84 16.79 -7.71
N ALA A 378 -4.76 16.46 -8.41
CA ALA A 378 -4.79 16.17 -9.84
C ALA A 378 -5.75 15.03 -10.22
N ARG A 379 -6.06 14.10 -9.29
CA ARG A 379 -7.05 13.05 -9.50
C ARG A 379 -8.48 13.60 -9.67
N TYR A 380 -8.78 14.79 -9.15
CA TYR A 380 -10.07 15.45 -9.38
C TYR A 380 -10.28 15.92 -10.82
N VAL A 381 -9.20 15.98 -11.64
CA VAL A 381 -9.33 16.31 -13.08
C VAL A 381 -10.17 15.25 -13.79
N ASP A 382 -9.93 13.96 -13.49
CA ASP A 382 -10.66 12.86 -14.12
C ASP A 382 -12.13 12.88 -13.69
N VAL A 383 -12.41 13.11 -12.39
CA VAL A 383 -13.76 13.30 -11.88
C VAL A 383 -14.47 14.46 -12.59
N GLY A 384 -13.78 15.61 -12.71
CA GLY A 384 -14.32 16.78 -13.39
C GLY A 384 -14.62 16.54 -14.87
N ARG A 385 -13.75 15.82 -15.58
CA ARG A 385 -13.97 15.42 -16.97
C ARG A 385 -15.19 14.53 -17.13
N THR A 386 -15.34 13.53 -16.25
CA THR A 386 -16.53 12.65 -16.24
C THR A 386 -17.80 13.44 -16.01
N CYS A 387 -17.82 14.38 -15.05
CA CYS A 387 -18.97 15.26 -14.82
C CYS A 387 -19.32 16.13 -16.05
N LEU A 388 -18.32 16.59 -16.82
CA LEU A 388 -18.52 17.41 -18.00
C LEU A 388 -18.95 16.60 -19.22
N ALA A 389 -18.54 15.34 -19.31
CA ALA A 389 -18.94 14.44 -20.41
C ALA A 389 -20.45 14.12 -20.39
N GLY A 390 -21.13 14.29 -19.25
CA GLY A 390 -22.53 13.94 -19.07
C GLY A 390 -22.73 12.43 -18.96
N SER A 391 -23.71 11.99 -18.23
CA SER A 391 -24.17 10.59 -18.28
C SER A 391 -24.80 10.38 -19.66
N ALA A 392 -24.14 9.66 -20.54
CA ALA A 392 -24.66 9.27 -21.86
C ALA A 392 -25.83 8.30 -21.72
#